data_6861fb7d378e145034dffa64604e7be7
#
_entry.id   6861fb7d378e145034dffa64604e7be7
#
_cell.length_a   1.000
_cell.length_b   1.000
_cell.length_c   1.000
_cell.angle_alpha   90.00
_cell.angle_beta   90.00
_cell.angle_gamma   90.00
#
_symmetry.space_group_name_H-M   'P 1'
#
loop_
_entity.id
_entity.type
_entity.pdbx_description
1 polymer ?
#
loop_
_entity_poly.entity_id
_entity_poly.type
_entity_poly.pdbx_seq_one_letter_code
_entity_poly.pdbx_strand_id
1 'polypeptide(L)'
;MTDPRNEYDVIVVGAGAAGLSAAQVLGRQQRRTLVLDGGPPRNSPADGIHMFLSRDGFPPLELLEAGRRELHPYPGVEVVAARAAEAVGNIDDFTLTLDNGDRQRARRLLLATGQVDRPWAVPGLPERFGRSVMHCPFCHGWEARGKSIVVFGREPAEVMLAAYLADRYSKEVTVVTNGPHTLPEPVLGNLRGLGIPVTQEPVTELTGELDDLTVQFADGSSTRCQVAFHRAPVEQQTSLAVQLGAELLPDGYVRVDEFARTTVAGVSAAGDLARLPALPDGLTLVSQAAADGVRAAVWLEQGLFRAALPVPLG
;
A
#
# COMPACT_ATOMS: atom_id res chain seq x y z
N MET A 1 -31.89 21.57 -11.94
CA MET A 1 -30.75 21.66 -12.88
C MET A 1 -29.52 21.85 -12.01
N THR A 2 -28.67 20.85 -11.88
CA THR A 2 -27.40 20.94 -11.15
C THR A 2 -26.45 21.86 -11.93
N ASP A 3 -25.72 22.72 -11.24
CA ASP A 3 -24.73 23.62 -11.84
C ASP A 3 -23.62 22.75 -12.49
N PRO A 4 -23.39 22.81 -13.80
CA PRO A 4 -22.38 22.01 -14.49
C PRO A 4 -20.95 22.32 -14.01
N ARG A 5 -20.76 23.35 -13.17
CA ARG A 5 -19.49 23.72 -12.55
C ARG A 5 -19.11 22.83 -11.37
N ASN A 6 -20.04 22.01 -10.84
CA ASN A 6 -19.81 21.13 -9.68
C ASN A 6 -19.59 19.67 -10.06
N GLU A 7 -19.33 19.38 -11.31
CA GLU A 7 -19.10 18.01 -11.76
C GLU A 7 -17.66 17.82 -12.26
N TYR A 8 -16.96 16.84 -11.70
CA TYR A 8 -15.62 16.44 -12.15
C TYR A 8 -15.73 15.36 -13.22
N ASP A 9 -14.77 15.34 -14.15
CA ASP A 9 -14.61 14.18 -15.03
C ASP A 9 -14.21 12.94 -14.22
N VAL A 10 -13.29 13.13 -13.26
CA VAL A 10 -12.78 12.06 -12.41
C VAL A 10 -12.61 12.54 -10.97
N ILE A 11 -13.05 11.73 -10.00
CA ILE A 11 -12.57 11.86 -8.62
C ILE A 11 -11.58 10.73 -8.34
N VAL A 12 -10.38 11.11 -7.89
CA VAL A 12 -9.32 10.20 -7.43
C VAL A 12 -9.37 10.17 -5.91
N VAL A 13 -9.62 9.00 -5.33
CA VAL A 13 -9.71 8.84 -3.87
C VAL A 13 -8.39 8.27 -3.34
N GLY A 14 -7.60 9.12 -2.71
CA GLY A 14 -6.27 8.83 -2.18
C GLY A 14 -5.18 9.61 -2.93
N ALA A 15 -4.35 10.36 -2.18
CA ALA A 15 -3.23 11.16 -2.69
C ALA A 15 -1.87 10.51 -2.42
N GLY A 16 -1.80 9.18 -2.40
CA GLY A 16 -0.55 8.43 -2.42
C GLY A 16 0.10 8.41 -3.80
N ALA A 17 1.16 7.62 -3.97
CA ALA A 17 1.89 7.51 -5.24
C ALA A 17 0.98 7.17 -6.43
N ALA A 18 0.02 6.25 -6.25
CA ALA A 18 -0.93 5.90 -7.30
C ALA A 18 -1.85 7.07 -7.67
N GLY A 19 -2.48 7.71 -6.68
CA GLY A 19 -3.43 8.78 -6.93
C GLY A 19 -2.80 10.04 -7.53
N LEU A 20 -1.63 10.47 -7.03
CA LEU A 20 -0.91 11.63 -7.58
C LEU A 20 -0.42 11.38 -9.00
N SER A 21 0.09 10.18 -9.29
CA SER A 21 0.51 9.80 -10.65
C SER A 21 -0.69 9.78 -11.62
N ALA A 22 -1.83 9.29 -11.15
CA ALA A 22 -3.07 9.33 -11.94
C ALA A 22 -3.53 10.77 -12.20
N ALA A 23 -3.51 11.62 -11.17
CA ALA A 23 -3.91 13.03 -11.27
C ALA A 23 -3.01 13.80 -12.27
N GLN A 24 -1.71 13.50 -12.30
CA GLN A 24 -0.79 14.08 -13.26
C GLN A 24 -1.17 13.71 -14.70
N VAL A 25 -1.49 12.44 -14.97
CA VAL A 25 -1.97 12.02 -16.30
C VAL A 25 -3.26 12.76 -16.67
N LEU A 26 -4.25 12.76 -15.78
CA LEU A 26 -5.55 13.40 -16.03
C LEU A 26 -5.41 14.92 -16.24
N GLY A 27 -4.59 15.59 -15.44
CA GLY A 27 -4.30 17.01 -15.57
C GLY A 27 -3.65 17.36 -16.91
N ARG A 28 -2.69 16.54 -17.38
CA ARG A 28 -2.07 16.69 -18.70
C ARG A 28 -3.06 16.51 -19.85
N GLN A 29 -4.11 15.74 -19.64
CA GLN A 29 -5.22 15.56 -20.60
C GLN A 29 -6.36 16.59 -20.38
N GLN A 30 -6.14 17.62 -19.55
CA GLN A 30 -7.09 18.71 -19.28
C GLN A 30 -8.44 18.22 -18.70
N ARG A 31 -8.44 17.09 -17.97
CA ARG A 31 -9.63 16.58 -17.29
C ARG A 31 -9.85 17.32 -15.99
N ARG A 32 -11.10 17.70 -15.70
CA ARG A 32 -11.47 18.22 -14.38
C ARG A 32 -11.37 17.09 -13.36
N THR A 33 -10.38 17.18 -12.49
CA THR A 33 -10.02 16.10 -11.57
C THR A 33 -9.98 16.61 -10.13
N LEU A 34 -10.73 15.97 -9.24
CA LEU A 34 -10.61 16.14 -7.80
C LEU A 34 -9.78 14.99 -7.23
N VAL A 35 -8.78 15.31 -6.43
CA VAL A 35 -8.00 14.34 -5.65
C VAL A 35 -8.34 14.52 -4.18
N LEU A 36 -8.82 13.47 -3.53
CA LEU A 36 -9.12 13.46 -2.10
C LEU A 36 -7.93 12.90 -1.33
N ASP A 37 -7.32 13.74 -0.50
CA ASP A 37 -6.18 13.38 0.35
C ASP A 37 -6.67 13.02 1.76
N GLY A 38 -6.75 11.73 2.04
CA GLY A 38 -7.20 11.21 3.33
C GLY A 38 -6.13 11.19 4.44
N GLY A 39 -4.93 11.70 4.19
CA GLY A 39 -3.84 11.78 5.17
C GLY A 39 -2.61 10.93 4.80
N PRO A 40 -1.71 10.68 5.76
CA PRO A 40 -0.40 10.13 5.48
C PRO A 40 -0.47 8.74 4.86
N PRO A 41 0.46 8.42 3.93
CA PRO A 41 0.53 7.12 3.30
C PRO A 41 1.07 6.06 4.26
N ARG A 42 0.84 4.79 3.93
CA ARG A 42 1.31 3.62 4.67
C ARG A 42 2.80 3.65 5.01
N ASN A 43 3.63 4.11 4.09
CA ASN A 43 5.07 4.17 4.23
C ASN A 43 5.60 5.45 4.88
N SER A 44 4.73 6.30 5.42
CA SER A 44 5.14 7.56 6.05
C SER A 44 6.15 7.42 7.20
N PRO A 45 6.22 6.30 7.97
CA PRO A 45 7.23 6.14 9.01
C PRO A 45 8.64 5.85 8.47
N ALA A 46 8.79 5.42 7.21
CA ALA A 46 10.09 5.05 6.66
C ALA A 46 10.96 6.27 6.36
N ASP A 47 12.28 6.12 6.53
CA ASP A 47 13.25 7.18 6.26
C ASP A 47 13.43 7.42 4.75
N GLY A 48 13.26 6.38 3.92
CA GLY A 48 13.41 6.46 2.47
C GLY A 48 12.54 5.48 1.71
N ILE A 49 12.23 5.81 0.46
CA ILE A 49 11.71 4.88 -0.53
C ILE A 49 12.85 4.30 -1.34
N HIS A 50 12.72 3.04 -1.76
CA HIS A 50 13.73 2.41 -2.59
C HIS A 50 13.12 1.87 -3.89
N MET A 51 13.98 1.55 -4.89
CA MET A 51 13.58 1.02 -6.20
C MET A 51 12.66 1.96 -6.99
N PHE A 52 12.70 3.25 -6.71
CA PHE A 52 12.08 4.26 -7.56
C PHE A 52 13.20 4.98 -8.34
N LEU A 53 13.27 4.72 -9.64
CA LEU A 53 14.31 5.29 -10.50
C LEU A 53 14.40 6.81 -10.33
N SER A 54 15.61 7.33 -10.10
CA SER A 54 15.92 8.73 -9.80
C SER A 54 15.51 9.25 -8.42
N ARG A 55 14.88 8.42 -7.57
CA ARG A 55 14.41 8.77 -6.21
C ARG A 55 14.77 7.72 -5.17
N ASP A 56 15.78 6.90 -5.42
CA ASP A 56 16.23 5.91 -4.45
C ASP A 56 16.72 6.59 -3.16
N GLY A 57 16.24 6.14 -2.00
CA GLY A 57 16.50 6.77 -0.71
C GLY A 57 15.74 8.08 -0.44
N PHE A 58 14.82 8.49 -1.33
CA PHE A 58 14.09 9.74 -1.14
C PHE A 58 13.01 9.62 -0.05
N PRO A 59 12.85 10.64 0.84
CA PRO A 59 11.84 10.58 1.90
C PRO A 59 10.41 10.45 1.34
N PRO A 60 9.58 9.54 1.89
CA PRO A 60 8.25 9.27 1.34
C PRO A 60 7.33 10.49 1.28
N LEU A 61 7.31 11.30 2.34
CA LEU A 61 6.44 12.48 2.39
C LEU A 61 6.91 13.59 1.44
N GLU A 62 8.21 13.74 1.25
CA GLU A 62 8.77 14.70 0.30
C GLU A 62 8.46 14.30 -1.15
N LEU A 63 8.42 12.99 -1.45
CA LEU A 63 7.98 12.50 -2.76
C LEU A 63 6.54 12.94 -3.06
N LEU A 64 5.63 12.74 -2.10
CA LEU A 64 4.23 13.11 -2.29
C LEU A 64 4.05 14.63 -2.39
N GLU A 65 4.83 15.40 -1.63
CA GLU A 65 4.81 16.85 -1.73
C GLU A 65 5.35 17.32 -3.08
N ALA A 66 6.42 16.71 -3.60
CA ALA A 66 6.91 16.96 -4.95
C ALA A 66 5.81 16.67 -5.99
N GLY A 67 5.13 15.52 -5.86
CA GLY A 67 4.01 15.15 -6.72
C GLY A 67 2.86 16.17 -6.69
N ARG A 68 2.49 16.69 -5.50
CA ARG A 68 1.49 17.77 -5.40
C ARG A 68 1.94 19.05 -6.08
N ARG A 69 3.21 19.45 -5.93
CA ARG A 69 3.77 20.62 -6.64
C ARG A 69 3.75 20.45 -8.14
N GLU A 70 4.00 19.25 -8.66
CA GLU A 70 3.95 18.95 -10.08
C GLU A 70 2.53 19.06 -10.69
N LEU A 71 1.49 19.07 -9.86
CA LEU A 71 0.10 19.29 -10.31
C LEU A 71 -0.25 20.78 -10.50
N HIS A 72 0.50 21.73 -9.93
CA HIS A 72 0.22 23.17 -10.02
C HIS A 72 0.05 23.73 -11.44
N PRO A 73 0.79 23.23 -12.46
CA PRO A 73 0.59 23.71 -13.84
C PRO A 73 -0.74 23.27 -14.46
N TYR A 74 -1.51 22.39 -13.83
CA TYR A 74 -2.75 21.83 -14.38
C TYR A 74 -3.97 22.43 -13.66
N PRO A 75 -4.57 23.52 -14.16
CA PRO A 75 -5.65 24.26 -13.45
C PRO A 75 -6.94 23.45 -13.31
N GLY A 76 -7.09 22.36 -14.04
CA GLY A 76 -8.23 21.42 -13.91
C GLY A 76 -8.08 20.42 -12.78
N VAL A 77 -6.94 20.36 -12.08
CA VAL A 77 -6.69 19.42 -10.98
C VAL A 77 -6.77 20.15 -9.65
N GLU A 78 -7.63 19.67 -8.77
CA GLU A 78 -7.78 20.14 -7.40
C GLU A 78 -7.40 19.02 -6.42
N VAL A 79 -6.61 19.33 -5.40
CA VAL A 79 -6.25 18.41 -4.32
C VAL A 79 -6.82 18.95 -3.02
N VAL A 80 -7.69 18.18 -2.38
CA VAL A 80 -8.40 18.56 -1.15
C VAL A 80 -8.10 17.58 -0.04
N ALA A 81 -7.76 18.10 1.13
CA ALA A 81 -7.59 17.32 2.35
C ALA A 81 -8.98 16.90 2.88
N ALA A 82 -9.44 15.72 2.49
CA ALA A 82 -10.74 15.16 2.88
C ALA A 82 -10.74 13.64 2.67
N ARG A 83 -11.64 12.96 3.40
CA ARG A 83 -11.93 11.53 3.23
C ARG A 83 -13.29 11.33 2.60
N ALA A 84 -13.39 10.43 1.63
CA ALA A 84 -14.66 9.95 1.16
C ALA A 84 -15.21 8.91 2.15
N ALA A 85 -16.40 9.16 2.68
CA ALA A 85 -17.11 8.26 3.61
C ALA A 85 -18.06 7.32 2.86
N GLU A 86 -18.71 7.83 1.82
CA GLU A 86 -19.68 7.07 1.04
C GLU A 86 -19.48 7.30 -0.46
N ALA A 87 -19.79 6.29 -1.25
CA ALA A 87 -19.81 6.35 -2.71
C ALA A 87 -21.04 5.63 -3.26
N VAL A 88 -21.80 6.32 -4.09
CA VAL A 88 -22.99 5.77 -4.75
C VAL A 88 -23.06 6.23 -6.20
N GLY A 89 -23.83 5.55 -7.02
CA GLY A 89 -24.12 5.96 -8.39
C GLY A 89 -23.65 4.95 -9.43
N ASN A 90 -23.59 5.40 -10.65
CA ASN A 90 -23.23 4.61 -11.83
C ASN A 90 -22.31 5.43 -12.73
N ILE A 91 -21.84 4.78 -13.80
CA ILE A 91 -21.02 5.45 -14.83
C ILE A 91 -21.71 6.75 -15.31
N ASP A 92 -20.93 7.83 -15.37
CA ASP A 92 -21.31 9.20 -15.66
C ASP A 92 -22.14 9.92 -14.58
N ASP A 93 -22.49 9.26 -13.43
CA ASP A 93 -23.27 9.88 -12.35
C ASP A 93 -22.89 9.28 -10.98
N PHE A 94 -21.64 9.42 -10.58
CA PHE A 94 -21.19 9.05 -9.22
C PHE A 94 -21.33 10.24 -8.27
N THR A 95 -21.69 9.94 -7.03
CA THR A 95 -21.68 10.90 -5.92
C THR A 95 -20.86 10.32 -4.77
N LEU A 96 -19.88 11.10 -4.29
CA LEU A 96 -19.14 10.82 -3.07
C LEU A 96 -19.59 11.78 -1.97
N THR A 97 -19.86 11.23 -0.78
CA THR A 97 -20.05 12.01 0.44
C THR A 97 -18.74 12.02 1.22
N LEU A 98 -18.27 13.20 1.56
CA LEU A 98 -17.04 13.39 2.34
C LEU A 98 -17.35 13.29 3.85
N ASP A 99 -16.33 13.12 4.67
CA ASP A 99 -16.43 13.02 6.14
C ASP A 99 -17.00 14.29 6.81
N ASN A 100 -16.89 15.46 6.15
CA ASN A 100 -17.51 16.72 6.58
C ASN A 100 -18.97 16.88 6.11
N GLY A 101 -19.53 15.92 5.38
CA GLY A 101 -20.89 15.92 4.83
C GLY A 101 -21.04 16.56 3.44
N ASP A 102 -19.98 17.13 2.89
CA ASP A 102 -20.00 17.68 1.53
C ASP A 102 -20.17 16.56 0.50
N ARG A 103 -20.81 16.91 -0.62
CA ARG A 103 -21.02 15.98 -1.74
C ARG A 103 -20.29 16.44 -2.97
N GLN A 104 -19.57 15.49 -3.58
CA GLN A 104 -18.84 15.70 -4.82
C GLN A 104 -19.36 14.74 -5.91
N ARG A 105 -19.50 15.25 -7.13
CA ARG A 105 -20.01 14.45 -8.26
C ARG A 105 -18.92 14.25 -9.31
N ALA A 106 -18.91 13.07 -9.91
CA ALA A 106 -17.98 12.77 -10.99
C ALA A 106 -18.57 11.78 -12.01
N ARG A 107 -18.04 11.83 -13.20
CA ARG A 107 -18.36 10.87 -14.26
C ARG A 107 -17.68 9.52 -14.06
N ARG A 108 -16.48 9.54 -13.46
CA ARG A 108 -15.63 8.34 -13.20
C ARG A 108 -15.00 8.42 -11.82
N LEU A 109 -14.69 7.26 -11.28
CA LEU A 109 -13.94 7.15 -10.03
C LEU A 109 -12.65 6.38 -10.23
N LEU A 110 -11.58 6.82 -9.57
CA LEU A 110 -10.35 6.07 -9.40
C LEU A 110 -10.09 5.89 -7.92
N LEU A 111 -10.17 4.65 -7.43
CA LEU A 111 -9.92 4.32 -6.05
C LEU A 111 -8.42 3.99 -5.86
N ALA A 112 -7.74 4.76 -5.02
CA ALA A 112 -6.31 4.63 -4.71
C ALA A 112 -6.08 4.72 -3.19
N THR A 113 -7.01 4.16 -2.40
CA THR A 113 -7.07 4.26 -0.95
C THR A 113 -6.01 3.42 -0.23
N GLY A 114 -5.37 2.50 -0.93
CA GLY A 114 -4.28 1.68 -0.40
C GLY A 114 -4.71 0.66 0.65
N GLN A 115 -3.79 0.35 1.57
CA GLN A 115 -3.97 -0.66 2.62
C GLN A 115 -3.35 -0.18 3.94
N VAL A 116 -3.69 -0.87 5.04
CA VAL A 116 -3.17 -0.62 6.39
C VAL A 116 -2.50 -1.88 6.91
N ASP A 117 -1.30 -1.73 7.46
CA ASP A 117 -0.61 -2.81 8.17
C ASP A 117 -1.22 -3.04 9.56
N ARG A 118 -1.30 -4.30 9.98
CA ARG A 118 -1.77 -4.73 11.30
C ARG A 118 -0.64 -5.50 12.02
N PRO A 119 0.42 -4.83 12.46
CA PRO A 119 1.50 -5.50 13.19
C PRO A 119 0.99 -6.10 14.49
N TRP A 120 1.72 -7.10 15.03
CA TRP A 120 1.38 -7.68 16.31
C TRP A 120 1.26 -6.62 17.41
N ALA A 121 0.25 -6.76 18.27
CA ALA A 121 -0.01 -5.86 19.38
C ALA A 121 0.94 -6.12 20.58
N VAL A 122 2.22 -6.31 20.28
CA VAL A 122 3.29 -6.41 21.28
C VAL A 122 3.74 -4.98 21.62
N PRO A 123 3.79 -4.60 22.90
CA PRO A 123 4.27 -3.28 23.30
C PRO A 123 5.60 -2.93 22.62
N GLY A 124 5.69 -1.75 22.02
CA GLY A 124 6.86 -1.25 21.32
C GLY A 124 7.02 -1.72 19.89
N LEU A 125 6.31 -2.74 19.42
CA LEU A 125 6.42 -3.22 18.02
C LEU A 125 5.65 -2.32 17.04
N PRO A 126 4.37 -1.95 17.27
CA PRO A 126 3.64 -1.04 16.37
C PRO A 126 4.31 0.34 16.23
N GLU A 127 4.88 0.87 17.29
CA GLU A 127 5.55 2.18 17.31
C GLU A 127 6.84 2.20 16.46
N ARG A 128 7.43 1.03 16.23
CA ARG A 128 8.67 0.84 15.46
C ARG A 128 8.43 0.32 14.05
N PHE A 129 7.17 -0.03 13.75
CA PHE A 129 6.82 -0.59 12.44
C PHE A 129 6.99 0.44 11.33
N GLY A 130 7.68 0.03 10.26
CA GLY A 130 8.06 0.89 9.14
C GLY A 130 9.38 1.67 9.34
N ARG A 131 10.04 1.57 10.52
CA ARG A 131 11.33 2.21 10.82
C ARG A 131 12.41 1.19 11.19
N SER A 132 12.36 0.66 12.41
CA SER A 132 13.31 -0.37 12.88
C SER A 132 12.72 -1.78 12.85
N VAL A 133 11.39 -1.91 12.68
CA VAL A 133 10.69 -3.14 12.31
C VAL A 133 10.19 -3.01 10.87
N MET A 134 10.88 -3.63 9.94
CA MET A 134 10.58 -3.57 8.51
C MET A 134 9.59 -4.67 8.11
N HIS A 135 8.89 -4.52 6.97
CA HIS A 135 8.01 -5.60 6.48
C HIS A 135 8.48 -6.22 5.17
N CYS A 136 9.21 -5.50 4.36
CA CYS A 136 9.53 -5.84 2.99
C CYS A 136 11.05 -5.96 2.78
N PRO A 137 11.57 -7.13 2.39
CA PRO A 137 13.01 -7.31 2.16
C PRO A 137 13.51 -6.57 0.92
N PHE A 138 12.67 -6.35 -0.09
CA PHE A 138 13.03 -5.56 -1.27
C PHE A 138 13.17 -4.09 -0.92
N CYS A 139 12.35 -3.60 0.01
CA CYS A 139 12.36 -2.19 0.40
C CYS A 139 13.52 -1.83 1.33
N HIS A 140 13.88 -2.72 2.27
CA HIS A 140 14.83 -2.41 3.34
C HIS A 140 15.85 -3.53 3.62
N GLY A 141 15.93 -4.56 2.79
CA GLY A 141 16.89 -5.65 2.98
C GLY A 141 18.33 -5.18 2.79
N TRP A 142 18.55 -4.22 1.90
CA TRP A 142 19.90 -3.67 1.66
C TRP A 142 20.46 -2.96 2.90
N GLU A 143 19.62 -2.22 3.62
CA GLU A 143 19.95 -1.50 4.85
C GLU A 143 20.19 -2.44 6.04
N ALA A 144 19.64 -3.67 5.97
CA ALA A 144 19.83 -4.74 6.95
C ALA A 144 21.13 -5.56 6.72
N ARG A 145 21.90 -5.24 5.69
CA ARG A 145 23.10 -6.00 5.30
C ARG A 145 24.15 -6.01 6.40
N GLY A 146 24.60 -7.21 6.80
CA GLY A 146 25.60 -7.42 7.84
C GLY A 146 25.13 -7.17 9.26
N LYS A 147 23.85 -6.88 9.46
CA LYS A 147 23.24 -6.65 10.78
C LYS A 147 22.67 -7.93 11.37
N SER A 148 22.58 -8.01 12.70
CA SER A 148 21.79 -9.03 13.36
C SER A 148 20.29 -8.74 13.18
N ILE A 149 19.53 -9.75 12.75
CA ILE A 149 18.13 -9.63 12.32
C ILE A 149 17.22 -10.53 13.16
N VAL A 150 16.14 -9.98 13.67
CA VAL A 150 15.00 -10.75 14.20
C VAL A 150 13.87 -10.74 13.18
N VAL A 151 13.30 -11.90 12.88
CA VAL A 151 12.09 -12.04 12.07
C VAL A 151 10.93 -12.49 12.94
N PHE A 152 9.92 -11.64 13.08
CA PHE A 152 8.68 -11.97 13.74
C PHE A 152 7.72 -12.65 12.77
N GLY A 153 7.29 -13.90 13.08
CA GLY A 153 6.36 -14.64 12.24
C GLY A 153 5.98 -16.00 12.81
N ARG A 154 4.77 -16.46 12.50
CA ARG A 154 4.21 -17.77 12.90
C ARG A 154 3.84 -18.65 11.72
N GLU A 155 3.53 -18.02 10.59
CA GLU A 155 3.11 -18.71 9.38
C GLU A 155 4.32 -19.01 8.47
N PRO A 156 4.24 -20.08 7.64
CA PRO A 156 5.35 -20.45 6.76
C PRO A 156 5.89 -19.31 5.90
N ALA A 157 5.01 -18.49 5.30
CA ALA A 157 5.41 -17.38 4.45
C ALA A 157 6.14 -16.27 5.23
N GLU A 158 5.77 -16.06 6.50
CA GLU A 158 6.40 -15.08 7.39
C GLU A 158 7.81 -15.54 7.79
N VAL A 159 7.94 -16.78 8.27
CA VAL A 159 9.23 -17.31 8.75
C VAL A 159 10.22 -17.61 7.61
N MET A 160 9.75 -17.93 6.41
CA MET A 160 10.62 -18.10 5.24
C MET A 160 11.28 -16.79 4.78
N LEU A 161 10.77 -15.64 5.22
CA LEU A 161 11.46 -14.37 5.10
C LEU A 161 12.85 -14.42 5.78
N ALA A 162 12.98 -15.13 6.91
CA ALA A 162 14.27 -15.29 7.58
C ALA A 162 15.28 -16.03 6.70
N ALA A 163 14.85 -17.08 5.99
CA ALA A 163 15.72 -17.79 5.05
C ALA A 163 16.17 -16.89 3.89
N TYR A 164 15.26 -16.06 3.35
CA TYR A 164 15.57 -15.09 2.31
C TYR A 164 16.60 -14.05 2.79
N LEU A 165 16.41 -13.51 4.00
CA LEU A 165 17.32 -12.53 4.59
C LEU A 165 18.69 -13.14 4.90
N ALA A 166 18.72 -14.41 5.34
CA ALA A 166 19.97 -15.14 5.61
C ALA A 166 20.79 -15.43 4.33
N ASP A 167 20.08 -15.71 3.22
CA ASP A 167 20.75 -15.92 1.92
C ASP A 167 21.37 -14.65 1.36
N ARG A 168 20.69 -13.50 1.51
CA ARG A 168 21.03 -12.25 0.82
C ARG A 168 21.78 -11.24 1.65
N TYR A 169 21.47 -11.11 2.94
CA TYR A 169 21.86 -9.93 3.68
C TYR A 169 22.64 -10.18 4.97
N SER A 170 22.34 -11.20 5.75
CA SER A 170 22.99 -11.44 7.04
C SER A 170 23.09 -12.91 7.40
N LYS A 171 24.15 -13.29 8.10
CA LYS A 171 24.30 -14.63 8.69
C LYS A 171 23.75 -14.72 10.13
N GLU A 172 23.39 -13.60 10.72
CA GLU A 172 22.85 -13.49 12.06
C GLU A 172 21.33 -13.22 12.01
N VAL A 173 20.56 -14.26 11.71
CA VAL A 173 19.09 -14.18 11.63
C VAL A 173 18.46 -15.12 12.64
N THR A 174 17.47 -14.65 13.38
CA THR A 174 16.67 -15.41 14.36
C THR A 174 15.18 -15.25 14.08
N VAL A 175 14.42 -16.33 14.13
CA VAL A 175 12.95 -16.29 14.07
C VAL A 175 12.37 -16.24 15.47
N VAL A 176 11.38 -15.38 15.70
CA VAL A 176 10.60 -15.26 16.91
C VAL A 176 9.13 -15.46 16.59
N THR A 177 8.53 -16.54 17.12
CA THR A 177 7.14 -16.90 16.82
C THR A 177 6.14 -16.32 17.84
N ASN A 178 6.62 -15.72 18.92
CA ASN A 178 5.81 -15.12 19.98
C ASN A 178 4.74 -16.12 20.49
N GLY A 179 5.18 -17.27 20.95
CA GLY A 179 4.37 -18.40 21.39
C GLY A 179 4.50 -19.63 20.48
N PRO A 180 3.78 -20.72 20.82
CA PRO A 180 3.79 -21.96 20.04
C PRO A 180 3.41 -21.75 18.57
N HIS A 181 4.01 -22.53 17.68
CA HIS A 181 3.75 -22.51 16.25
C HIS A 181 3.35 -23.87 15.71
N THR A 182 2.74 -23.89 14.52
CA THR A 182 2.37 -25.10 13.77
C THR A 182 3.15 -25.18 12.44
N LEU A 183 4.39 -24.69 12.43
CA LEU A 183 5.22 -24.69 11.22
C LEU A 183 5.47 -26.10 10.72
N PRO A 184 5.27 -26.40 9.42
CA PRO A 184 5.53 -27.71 8.84
C PRO A 184 7.00 -28.09 8.92
N GLU A 185 7.28 -29.40 9.05
CA GLU A 185 8.65 -29.91 9.12
C GLU A 185 9.56 -29.48 7.96
N PRO A 186 9.11 -29.38 6.70
CA PRO A 186 9.95 -28.85 5.63
C PRO A 186 10.43 -27.40 5.87
N VAL A 187 9.60 -26.57 6.50
CA VAL A 187 9.96 -25.18 6.86
C VAL A 187 11.01 -25.20 7.96
N LEU A 188 10.76 -25.93 9.04
CA LEU A 188 11.71 -26.08 10.16
C LEU A 188 13.04 -26.70 9.71
N GLY A 189 12.99 -27.69 8.80
CA GLY A 189 14.17 -28.32 8.20
C GLY A 189 15.03 -27.31 7.43
N ASN A 190 14.41 -26.43 6.65
CA ASN A 190 15.11 -25.37 5.94
C ASN A 190 15.78 -24.39 6.92
N LEU A 191 15.05 -23.93 7.96
CA LEU A 191 15.61 -23.01 8.95
C LEU A 191 16.81 -23.63 9.67
N ARG A 192 16.69 -24.90 10.12
CA ARG A 192 17.80 -25.64 10.74
C ARG A 192 19.00 -25.81 9.80
N GLY A 193 18.75 -26.18 8.54
CA GLY A 193 19.80 -26.32 7.53
C GLY A 193 20.57 -25.03 7.24
N LEU A 194 19.92 -23.89 7.44
CA LEU A 194 20.51 -22.57 7.31
C LEU A 194 21.11 -22.02 8.62
N GLY A 195 21.02 -22.77 9.72
CA GLY A 195 21.50 -22.34 11.04
C GLY A 195 20.65 -21.24 11.69
N ILE A 196 19.39 -21.07 11.27
CA ILE A 196 18.48 -20.05 11.78
C ILE A 196 17.73 -20.58 13.01
N PRO A 197 17.99 -20.07 14.23
CA PRO A 197 17.27 -20.46 15.43
C PRO A 197 15.82 -19.96 15.40
N VAL A 198 14.93 -20.73 16.05
CA VAL A 198 13.51 -20.40 16.23
C VAL A 198 13.22 -20.32 17.74
N THR A 199 12.80 -19.16 18.20
CA THR A 199 12.38 -18.89 19.59
C THR A 199 10.86 -18.86 19.66
N GLN A 200 10.29 -19.65 20.62
CA GLN A 200 8.85 -19.76 20.82
C GLN A 200 8.35 -19.01 22.06
N GLU A 201 9.26 -18.42 22.84
CA GLU A 201 8.88 -17.69 24.02
C GLU A 201 7.97 -16.50 23.65
N PRO A 202 6.89 -16.26 24.42
CA PRO A 202 6.04 -15.10 24.22
C PRO A 202 6.83 -13.80 24.40
N VAL A 203 6.66 -12.88 23.45
CA VAL A 203 7.27 -11.55 23.51
C VAL A 203 6.43 -10.64 24.41
N THR A 204 7.06 -10.04 25.40
CA THR A 204 6.41 -9.08 26.30
C THR A 204 6.57 -7.64 25.85
N GLU A 205 7.72 -7.32 25.25
CA GLU A 205 8.03 -5.96 24.82
C GLU A 205 9.14 -5.94 23.77
N LEU A 206 9.12 -4.94 22.89
CA LEU A 206 10.21 -4.55 22.00
C LEU A 206 10.67 -3.15 22.37
N THR A 207 11.94 -3.01 22.77
CA THR A 207 12.55 -1.73 23.16
C THR A 207 13.73 -1.37 22.27
N GLY A 208 14.26 -0.16 22.44
CA GLY A 208 15.39 0.35 21.63
C GLY A 208 14.96 0.91 20.29
N GLU A 209 15.91 1.20 19.44
CA GLU A 209 15.74 1.79 18.11
C GLU A 209 16.57 1.02 17.08
N LEU A 210 16.58 1.48 15.84
CA LEU A 210 17.41 0.92 14.78
C LEU A 210 18.88 0.81 15.25
N ASP A 211 19.49 -0.32 14.95
CA ASP A 211 20.84 -0.74 15.36
C ASP A 211 20.98 -1.15 16.83
N ASP A 212 19.98 -0.98 17.70
CA ASP A 212 20.01 -1.40 19.10
C ASP A 212 18.61 -1.80 19.62
N LEU A 213 18.00 -2.80 19.01
CA LEU A 213 16.71 -3.36 19.43
C LEU A 213 16.91 -4.47 20.48
N THR A 214 15.98 -4.56 21.42
CA THR A 214 15.89 -5.64 22.39
C THR A 214 14.48 -6.22 22.43
N VAL A 215 14.37 -7.52 22.14
CA VAL A 215 13.14 -8.32 22.29
C VAL A 215 13.15 -8.93 23.68
N GLN A 216 12.18 -8.60 24.52
CA GLN A 216 12.00 -9.15 25.85
C GLN A 216 11.01 -10.32 25.82
N PHE A 217 11.29 -11.40 26.56
CA PHE A 217 10.46 -12.59 26.61
C PHE A 217 9.82 -12.80 27.99
N ALA A 218 8.74 -13.58 28.04
CA ALA A 218 7.98 -13.83 29.25
C ALA A 218 8.76 -14.63 30.32
N ASP A 219 9.75 -15.40 29.92
CA ASP A 219 10.64 -16.14 30.83
C ASP A 219 11.75 -15.26 31.43
N GLY A 220 11.79 -13.96 31.13
CA GLY A 220 12.79 -13.01 31.56
C GLY A 220 14.06 -12.98 30.71
N SER A 221 14.17 -13.85 29.70
CA SER A 221 15.26 -13.77 28.74
C SER A 221 15.06 -12.65 27.71
N SER A 222 16.09 -12.34 26.93
CA SER A 222 16.02 -11.34 25.87
C SER A 222 16.90 -11.68 24.69
N THR A 223 16.56 -11.14 23.52
CA THR A 223 17.37 -11.19 22.30
C THR A 223 17.65 -9.77 21.82
N ARG A 224 18.91 -9.45 21.57
CA ARG A 224 19.30 -8.17 20.93
C ARG A 224 19.44 -8.37 19.44
N CYS A 225 19.02 -7.36 18.68
CA CYS A 225 19.23 -7.29 17.24
C CYS A 225 19.39 -5.83 16.78
N GLN A 226 19.91 -5.65 15.58
CA GLN A 226 20.07 -4.32 15.00
C GLN A 226 18.86 -3.88 14.18
N VAL A 227 18.13 -4.85 13.62
CA VAL A 227 16.91 -4.59 12.84
C VAL A 227 15.95 -5.78 13.01
N ALA A 228 14.67 -5.50 12.91
CA ALA A 228 13.67 -6.56 12.89
C ALA A 228 12.85 -6.53 11.59
N PHE A 229 12.28 -7.67 11.24
CA PHE A 229 11.31 -7.80 10.15
C PHE A 229 10.03 -8.46 10.66
N HIS A 230 8.92 -7.93 10.21
CA HIS A 230 7.59 -8.49 10.47
C HIS A 230 6.70 -8.33 9.24
N ARG A 231 6.37 -9.43 8.58
CA ARG A 231 5.37 -9.42 7.51
C ARG A 231 3.98 -9.35 8.14
N ALA A 232 3.63 -8.16 8.62
CA ALA A 232 2.35 -7.93 9.27
C ALA A 232 1.18 -8.23 8.32
N PRO A 233 0.06 -8.78 8.81
CA PRO A 233 -1.18 -8.83 8.05
C PRO A 233 -1.57 -7.43 7.55
N VAL A 234 -2.19 -7.39 6.39
CA VAL A 234 -2.64 -6.15 5.76
C VAL A 234 -4.17 -6.15 5.60
N GLU A 235 -4.75 -4.97 5.65
CA GLU A 235 -6.17 -4.74 5.42
C GLU A 235 -6.32 -3.67 4.33
N GLN A 236 -6.89 -4.05 3.20
CA GLN A 236 -7.15 -3.13 2.09
C GLN A 236 -8.30 -2.18 2.46
N GLN A 237 -8.14 -0.90 2.12
CA GLN A 237 -9.17 0.11 2.39
C GLN A 237 -10.27 0.08 1.32
N THR A 238 -11.08 -0.99 1.33
CA THR A 238 -12.05 -1.34 0.27
C THR A 238 -13.46 -0.84 0.50
N SER A 239 -13.75 -0.10 1.57
CA SER A 239 -15.11 0.29 1.93
C SER A 239 -15.90 0.93 0.77
N LEU A 240 -15.31 1.85 0.03
CA LEU A 240 -15.94 2.50 -1.12
C LEU A 240 -16.13 1.53 -2.29
N ALA A 241 -15.17 0.65 -2.54
CA ALA A 241 -15.28 -0.36 -3.59
C ALA A 241 -16.45 -1.32 -3.32
N VAL A 242 -16.60 -1.75 -2.08
CA VAL A 242 -17.71 -2.61 -1.64
C VAL A 242 -19.06 -1.89 -1.75
N GLN A 243 -19.16 -0.62 -1.31
CA GLN A 243 -20.39 0.18 -1.44
C GLN A 243 -20.84 0.31 -2.90
N LEU A 244 -19.88 0.42 -3.83
CA LEU A 244 -20.14 0.48 -5.27
C LEU A 244 -20.44 -0.89 -5.90
N GLY A 245 -20.24 -1.99 -5.16
CA GLY A 245 -20.46 -3.35 -5.66
C GLY A 245 -19.29 -3.94 -6.43
N ALA A 246 -18.08 -3.44 -6.25
CA ALA A 246 -16.88 -4.01 -6.86
C ALA A 246 -16.51 -5.35 -6.23
N GLU A 247 -16.10 -6.31 -7.05
CA GLU A 247 -15.66 -7.63 -6.62
C GLU A 247 -14.31 -7.54 -5.90
N LEU A 248 -14.19 -8.26 -4.78
CA LEU A 248 -12.93 -8.45 -4.07
C LEU A 248 -12.36 -9.84 -4.36
N LEU A 249 -11.04 -9.94 -4.38
CA LEU A 249 -10.34 -11.22 -4.38
C LEU A 249 -10.37 -11.85 -2.98
N PRO A 250 -10.11 -13.17 -2.85
CA PRO A 250 -10.17 -13.86 -1.56
C PRO A 250 -9.22 -13.28 -0.48
N ASP A 251 -8.16 -12.61 -0.90
CA ASP A 251 -7.17 -11.94 -0.04
C ASP A 251 -7.51 -10.47 0.26
N GLY A 252 -8.71 -10.01 -0.14
CA GLY A 252 -9.24 -8.69 0.18
C GLY A 252 -8.91 -7.58 -0.82
N TYR A 253 -8.05 -7.82 -1.81
CA TYR A 253 -7.78 -6.82 -2.86
C TYR A 253 -8.99 -6.58 -3.74
N VAL A 254 -9.17 -5.34 -4.18
CA VAL A 254 -10.13 -5.05 -5.25
C VAL A 254 -9.67 -5.72 -6.54
N ARG A 255 -10.53 -6.56 -7.11
CA ARG A 255 -10.27 -7.20 -8.40
C ARG A 255 -10.24 -6.17 -9.51
N VAL A 256 -9.17 -6.18 -10.30
CA VAL A 256 -9.05 -5.37 -11.52
C VAL A 256 -8.60 -6.19 -12.71
N ASP A 257 -8.89 -5.69 -13.91
CA ASP A 257 -8.35 -6.23 -15.15
C ASP A 257 -7.00 -5.55 -15.53
N GLU A 258 -6.43 -5.94 -16.68
CA GLU A 258 -5.17 -5.39 -17.20
C GLU A 258 -5.22 -3.88 -17.50
N PHE A 259 -6.42 -3.31 -17.57
CA PHE A 259 -6.67 -1.88 -17.74
C PHE A 259 -6.93 -1.14 -16.44
N ALA A 260 -6.74 -1.80 -15.29
CA ALA A 260 -7.04 -1.32 -13.95
C ALA A 260 -8.54 -1.00 -13.72
N ARG A 261 -9.45 -1.58 -14.49
CA ARG A 261 -10.90 -1.44 -14.30
C ARG A 261 -11.38 -2.45 -13.28
N THR A 262 -12.24 -2.02 -12.37
CA THR A 262 -12.98 -2.91 -11.47
C THR A 262 -14.13 -3.61 -12.23
N THR A 263 -14.89 -4.44 -11.55
CA THR A 263 -16.12 -5.04 -12.08
C THR A 263 -17.27 -4.02 -12.22
N VAL A 264 -17.09 -2.82 -11.71
CA VAL A 264 -18.09 -1.73 -11.78
C VAL A 264 -17.73 -0.77 -12.91
N ALA A 265 -18.64 -0.61 -13.86
CA ALA A 265 -18.43 0.28 -14.98
C ALA A 265 -18.17 1.72 -14.52
N GLY A 266 -17.11 2.35 -15.01
CA GLY A 266 -16.71 3.71 -14.64
C GLY A 266 -15.87 3.82 -13.38
N VAL A 267 -15.58 2.70 -12.70
CA VAL A 267 -14.72 2.65 -11.50
C VAL A 267 -13.43 1.90 -11.81
N SER A 268 -12.30 2.55 -11.61
CA SER A 268 -10.95 1.98 -11.65
C SER A 268 -10.36 1.90 -10.24
N ALA A 269 -9.39 1.00 -10.02
CA ALA A 269 -8.64 0.93 -8.78
C ALA A 269 -7.14 0.72 -9.05
N ALA A 270 -6.27 1.29 -8.19
CA ALA A 270 -4.83 1.30 -8.41
C ALA A 270 -4.04 1.27 -7.08
N GLY A 271 -2.76 0.87 -7.18
CA GLY A 271 -1.84 0.77 -6.06
C GLY A 271 -2.20 -0.37 -5.10
N ASP A 272 -1.79 -0.24 -3.84
CA ASP A 272 -1.90 -1.28 -2.81
C ASP A 272 -3.34 -1.73 -2.50
N LEU A 273 -4.35 -1.06 -3.05
CA LEU A 273 -5.75 -1.43 -2.94
C LEU A 273 -6.13 -2.60 -3.85
N ALA A 274 -5.51 -2.70 -5.01
CA ALA A 274 -6.02 -3.50 -6.12
C ALA A 274 -4.98 -4.50 -6.66
N ARG A 275 -5.46 -5.61 -7.22
CA ARG A 275 -4.60 -6.64 -7.79
C ARG A 275 -5.27 -7.33 -8.99
N LEU A 276 -4.45 -7.70 -9.96
CA LEU A 276 -4.85 -8.62 -11.03
C LEU A 276 -5.04 -10.04 -10.45
N PRO A 277 -6.12 -10.76 -10.79
CA PRO A 277 -6.32 -12.15 -10.33
C PRO A 277 -5.20 -13.12 -10.69
N ALA A 278 -4.49 -12.84 -11.79
CA ALA A 278 -3.38 -13.68 -12.27
C ALA A 278 -2.11 -13.57 -11.41
N LEU A 279 -1.98 -12.53 -10.57
CA LEU A 279 -0.84 -12.38 -9.68
C LEU A 279 -1.10 -13.14 -8.37
N PRO A 280 -0.09 -13.86 -7.83
CA PRO A 280 -0.27 -14.63 -6.59
C PRO A 280 -0.35 -13.75 -5.34
N ASP A 281 0.20 -12.52 -5.40
CA ASP A 281 0.27 -11.57 -4.28
C ASP A 281 0.33 -10.13 -4.82
N GLY A 282 0.04 -9.14 -3.98
CA GLY A 282 0.16 -7.73 -4.34
C GLY A 282 1.61 -7.25 -4.33
N LEU A 283 2.00 -6.51 -5.37
CA LEU A 283 3.28 -5.80 -5.40
C LEU A 283 3.11 -4.40 -4.83
N THR A 284 3.28 -4.27 -3.52
CA THR A 284 3.06 -3.03 -2.78
C THR A 284 4.32 -2.15 -2.72
N LEU A 285 4.86 -1.83 -3.90
CA LEU A 285 6.02 -0.96 -4.07
C LEU A 285 5.57 0.44 -4.51
N VAL A 286 6.25 1.49 -4.07
CA VAL A 286 5.92 2.88 -4.43
C VAL A 286 5.98 3.09 -5.95
N SER A 287 6.99 2.53 -6.62
CA SER A 287 7.13 2.57 -8.08
C SER A 287 6.00 1.83 -8.81
N GLN A 288 5.59 0.67 -8.28
CA GLN A 288 4.47 -0.09 -8.84
C GLN A 288 3.14 0.66 -8.63
N ALA A 289 2.91 1.20 -7.44
CA ALA A 289 1.71 1.99 -7.17
C ALA A 289 1.60 3.21 -8.10
N ALA A 290 2.70 3.92 -8.35
CA ALA A 290 2.75 5.02 -9.31
C ALA A 290 2.41 4.55 -10.74
N ALA A 291 3.00 3.44 -11.19
CA ALA A 291 2.73 2.85 -12.50
C ALA A 291 1.26 2.40 -12.66
N ASP A 292 0.68 1.81 -11.62
CA ASP A 292 -0.72 1.42 -11.59
C ASP A 292 -1.65 2.64 -11.71
N GLY A 293 -1.33 3.73 -11.02
CA GLY A 293 -2.05 5.00 -11.13
C GLY A 293 -2.03 5.57 -12.55
N VAL A 294 -0.85 5.58 -13.18
CA VAL A 294 -0.69 5.99 -14.59
C VAL A 294 -1.54 5.12 -15.51
N ARG A 295 -1.44 3.78 -15.37
CA ARG A 295 -2.22 2.83 -16.18
C ARG A 295 -3.72 3.06 -16.03
N ALA A 296 -4.21 3.17 -14.80
CA ALA A 296 -5.62 3.40 -14.52
C ALA A 296 -6.13 4.71 -15.15
N ALA A 297 -5.37 5.79 -14.99
CA ALA A 297 -5.75 7.11 -15.51
C ALA A 297 -5.77 7.15 -17.03
N VAL A 298 -4.81 6.51 -17.72
CA VAL A 298 -4.76 6.44 -19.18
C VAL A 298 -6.01 5.75 -19.72
N TRP A 299 -6.37 4.58 -19.19
CA TRP A 299 -7.53 3.83 -19.70
C TRP A 299 -8.86 4.47 -19.30
N LEU A 300 -8.92 5.11 -18.15
CA LEU A 300 -10.09 5.86 -17.70
C LEU A 300 -10.31 7.08 -18.62
N GLU A 301 -9.25 7.82 -18.96
CA GLU A 301 -9.29 8.95 -19.90
C GLU A 301 -9.74 8.50 -21.30
N GLN A 302 -9.18 7.39 -21.80
CA GLN A 302 -9.60 6.82 -23.10
C GLN A 302 -11.08 6.44 -23.09
N GLY A 303 -11.60 5.95 -21.98
CA GLY A 303 -13.03 5.69 -21.78
C GLY A 303 -13.88 6.96 -21.85
N LEU A 304 -13.44 8.04 -21.20
CA LEU A 304 -14.09 9.35 -21.26
C LEU A 304 -14.08 9.95 -22.66
N PHE A 305 -12.96 9.85 -23.36
CA PHE A 305 -12.82 10.30 -24.73
C PHE A 305 -13.79 9.56 -25.67
N ARG A 306 -13.81 8.23 -25.61
CA ARG A 306 -14.71 7.42 -26.46
C ARG A 306 -16.18 7.72 -26.18
N ALA A 307 -16.55 7.93 -24.91
CA ALA A 307 -17.93 8.27 -24.53
C ALA A 307 -18.37 9.66 -25.04
N ALA A 308 -17.44 10.54 -25.35
CA ALA A 308 -17.72 11.89 -25.88
C ALA A 308 -17.81 11.94 -27.41
N LEU A 309 -17.51 10.85 -28.12
CA LEU A 309 -17.57 10.82 -29.58
C LEU A 309 -19.03 10.83 -30.04
N PRO A 310 -19.36 11.62 -31.07
CA PRO A 310 -20.72 11.69 -31.65
C PRO A 310 -21.15 10.38 -32.29
N VAL A 311 -20.21 9.56 -32.74
CA VAL A 311 -20.44 8.22 -33.29
C VAL A 311 -19.59 7.23 -32.48
N PRO A 312 -20.20 6.23 -31.80
CA PRO A 312 -19.44 5.23 -31.07
C PRO A 312 -18.45 4.48 -31.99
N LEU A 313 -17.22 4.30 -31.48
CA LEU A 313 -16.29 3.35 -32.06
C LEU A 313 -16.68 1.96 -31.56
N GLY A 314 -17.00 1.04 -32.49
CA GLY A 314 -17.38 -0.33 -32.19
C GLY A 314 -16.32 -1.12 -31.41
#